data_1a638f489fbef62fb57454f7e732d67d
#
_entry.id   1a638f489fbef62fb57454f7e732d67d
#
_cell.length_a   1.000
_cell.length_b   1.000
_cell.length_c   1.000
_cell.angle_alpha   90.00
_cell.angle_beta   90.00
_cell.angle_gamma   90.00
#
_symmetry.space_group_name_H-M   'P 1'
#
loop_
_entity.id
_entity.type
_entity.pdbx_description
1 polymer ?
#
loop_
_entity_poly.entity_id
_entity_poly.type
_entity_poly.pdbx_seq_one_letter_code
_entity_poly.pdbx_strand_id
1 'polypeptide(L)'
;MSLFPYGYHFGATAIDEWAMQFVVAIFAVVLLLASLVGVVFYVLQAVGVYKIARRRGLKHAWLAWLPVGREWIQGCISDQYQYVVKGQIRNRRFVMLILAAVSTILGVIMSLGSFGVIGSMISAIFGIGDPHQMQVVAPVMAGSLATLFNSAVSIAYLVFFVITLHDLYASCSPGNTVVFLVLGIIFAFLQPIFVFACRNKDQGMPPRRPQPAPTWQSQNGWNSP
;
A
#
# COMPACT_ATOMS: atom_id res chain seq x y z
N MET A 1 -30.79 51.48 -37.60
CA MET A 1 -29.39 51.89 -37.86
C MET A 1 -28.56 51.23 -36.79
N SER A 2 -28.14 49.94 -37.01
CA SER A 2 -27.41 49.13 -36.04
C SER A 2 -25.89 49.28 -36.35
N LEU A 3 -25.19 49.97 -35.44
CA LEU A 3 -23.81 50.40 -35.59
C LEU A 3 -22.76 49.45 -35.02
N PHE A 4 -23.07 48.20 -34.76
CA PHE A 4 -22.07 47.21 -34.31
C PHE A 4 -22.20 45.87 -35.05
N PRO A 5 -21.57 45.70 -36.23
CA PRO A 5 -21.57 44.46 -36.95
C PRO A 5 -20.47 43.47 -36.55
N TYR A 6 -19.71 43.71 -35.50
CA TYR A 6 -18.68 42.78 -35.05
C TYR A 6 -19.01 42.33 -33.61
N GLY A 7 -19.83 41.28 -33.55
CA GLY A 7 -19.78 40.41 -32.41
C GLY A 7 -18.37 39.82 -32.34
N TYR A 8 -17.51 40.39 -31.53
CA TYR A 8 -16.35 39.66 -31.03
C TYR A 8 -16.89 38.47 -30.26
N HIS A 9 -17.11 37.36 -30.93
CA HIS A 9 -16.99 36.08 -30.30
C HIS A 9 -15.55 36.07 -29.77
N PHE A 10 -15.40 36.40 -28.51
CA PHE A 10 -14.27 35.97 -27.76
C PHE A 10 -14.39 34.43 -27.80
N GLY A 11 -13.93 33.87 -28.91
CA GLY A 11 -13.68 32.45 -29.00
C GLY A 11 -12.76 32.19 -27.83
N ALA A 12 -13.29 31.53 -26.79
CA ALA A 12 -12.44 30.73 -25.94
C ALA A 12 -11.54 30.03 -26.95
N THR A 13 -10.30 30.50 -27.06
CA THR A 13 -9.30 29.96 -27.96
C THR A 13 -9.39 28.48 -27.74
N ALA A 14 -9.89 27.78 -28.75
CA ALA A 14 -9.78 26.35 -28.78
C ALA A 14 -8.30 26.14 -28.50
N ILE A 15 -7.99 25.74 -27.25
CA ILE A 15 -6.65 25.26 -26.92
C ILE A 15 -6.46 24.24 -28.01
N ASP A 16 -5.56 24.55 -28.94
CA ASP A 16 -5.47 23.83 -30.21
C ASP A 16 -5.55 22.35 -29.88
N GLU A 17 -6.42 21.57 -30.53
CA GLU A 17 -6.67 20.17 -30.21
C GLU A 17 -5.36 19.38 -30.06
N TRP A 18 -4.33 19.79 -30.80
CA TRP A 18 -2.99 19.24 -30.70
C TRP A 18 -2.33 19.52 -29.33
N ALA A 19 -2.53 20.71 -28.73
CA ALA A 19 -1.96 21.05 -27.43
C ALA A 19 -2.59 20.20 -26.33
N MET A 20 -3.91 19.96 -26.40
CA MET A 20 -4.62 19.07 -25.49
C MET A 20 -4.13 17.61 -25.63
N GLN A 21 -4.02 17.12 -26.84
CA GLN A 21 -3.52 15.77 -27.10
C GLN A 21 -2.09 15.63 -26.59
N PHE A 22 -1.26 16.64 -26.73
CA PHE A 22 0.11 16.64 -26.24
C PHE A 22 0.19 16.57 -24.71
N VAL A 23 -0.63 17.36 -23.99
CA VAL A 23 -0.72 17.31 -22.53
C VAL A 23 -1.19 15.93 -22.05
N VAL A 24 -2.24 15.39 -22.68
CA VAL A 24 -2.75 14.05 -22.34
C VAL A 24 -1.69 12.98 -22.60
N ALA A 25 -0.96 13.06 -23.71
CA ALA A 25 0.10 12.12 -24.03
C ALA A 25 1.25 12.18 -23.00
N ILE A 26 1.70 13.38 -22.61
CA ILE A 26 2.71 13.53 -21.56
C ILE A 26 2.21 12.92 -20.24
N PHE A 27 0.98 13.24 -19.85
CA PHE A 27 0.41 12.72 -18.61
C PHE A 27 0.30 11.19 -18.64
N ALA A 28 -0.10 10.60 -19.76
CA ALA A 28 -0.15 9.14 -19.94
C ALA A 28 1.24 8.50 -19.81
N VAL A 29 2.28 9.11 -20.41
CA VAL A 29 3.67 8.61 -20.28
C VAL A 29 4.16 8.70 -18.85
N VAL A 30 3.91 9.81 -18.15
CA VAL A 30 4.29 9.97 -16.74
C VAL A 30 3.60 8.93 -15.85
N LEU A 31 2.29 8.69 -16.05
CA LEU A 31 1.55 7.65 -15.32
C LEU A 31 2.09 6.25 -15.60
N LEU A 32 2.45 5.96 -16.85
CA LEU A 32 3.03 4.68 -17.24
C LEU A 32 4.39 4.47 -16.54
N LEU A 33 5.27 5.45 -16.56
CA LEU A 33 6.56 5.40 -15.87
C LEU A 33 6.39 5.24 -14.35
N ALA A 34 5.47 6.02 -13.75
CA ALA A 34 5.16 5.92 -12.33
C ALA A 34 4.61 4.53 -11.95
N SER A 35 3.77 3.93 -12.78
CA SER A 35 3.24 2.59 -12.55
C SER A 35 4.33 1.51 -12.62
N LEU A 36 5.26 1.61 -13.56
CA LEU A 36 6.40 0.69 -13.66
C LEU A 36 7.28 0.75 -12.41
N VAL A 37 7.60 1.96 -11.94
CA VAL A 37 8.36 2.14 -10.69
C VAL A 37 7.58 1.56 -9.51
N GLY A 38 6.26 1.79 -9.44
CA GLY A 38 5.38 1.23 -8.41
C GLY A 38 5.41 -0.30 -8.37
N VAL A 39 5.38 -0.95 -9.54
CA VAL A 39 5.48 -2.41 -9.65
C VAL A 39 6.82 -2.91 -9.12
N VAL A 40 7.93 -2.25 -9.44
CA VAL A 40 9.26 -2.64 -8.94
C VAL A 40 9.30 -2.57 -7.41
N PHE A 41 8.83 -1.49 -6.80
CA PHE A 41 8.77 -1.36 -5.33
C PHE A 41 7.84 -2.39 -4.70
N TYR A 42 6.71 -2.66 -5.34
CA TYR A 42 5.78 -3.70 -4.89
C TYR A 42 6.45 -5.08 -4.85
N VAL A 43 7.15 -5.46 -5.92
CA VAL A 43 7.87 -6.74 -6.02
C VAL A 43 9.00 -6.82 -4.98
N LEU A 44 9.78 -5.75 -4.79
CA LEU A 44 10.84 -5.71 -3.77
C LEU A 44 10.28 -5.96 -2.36
N GLN A 45 9.17 -5.33 -2.03
CA GLN A 45 8.52 -5.50 -0.74
C GLN A 45 7.92 -6.91 -0.59
N ALA A 46 7.25 -7.43 -1.62
CA ALA A 46 6.67 -8.76 -1.61
C ALA A 46 7.75 -9.85 -1.42
N VAL A 47 8.86 -9.77 -2.16
CA VAL A 47 10.00 -10.68 -2.03
C VAL A 47 10.63 -10.57 -0.63
N GLY A 48 10.79 -9.34 -0.10
CA GLY A 48 11.31 -9.12 1.24
C GLY A 48 10.49 -9.83 2.31
N VAL A 49 9.18 -9.53 2.35
CA VAL A 49 8.24 -10.14 3.31
C VAL A 49 8.14 -11.65 3.12
N TYR A 50 8.02 -12.14 1.87
CA TYR A 50 7.97 -13.56 1.56
C TYR A 50 9.17 -14.32 2.12
N LYS A 51 10.38 -13.80 1.90
CA LYS A 51 11.62 -14.46 2.33
C LYS A 51 11.73 -14.49 3.85
N ILE A 52 11.35 -13.39 4.54
CA ILE A 52 11.29 -13.33 6.01
C ILE A 52 10.28 -14.37 6.53
N ALA A 53 9.07 -14.38 5.97
CA ALA A 53 8.01 -15.31 6.37
C ALA A 53 8.40 -16.78 6.17
N ARG A 54 8.97 -17.11 5.02
CA ARG A 54 9.44 -18.46 4.70
C ARG A 54 10.54 -18.92 5.65
N ARG A 55 11.52 -18.07 5.92
CA ARG A 55 12.60 -18.36 6.87
C ARG A 55 12.08 -18.61 8.28
N ARG A 56 11.03 -17.90 8.69
CA ARG A 56 10.41 -18.06 10.02
C ARG A 56 9.41 -19.21 10.11
N GLY A 57 9.22 -19.97 9.03
CA GLY A 57 8.32 -21.11 8.98
C GLY A 57 6.85 -20.74 9.06
N LEU A 58 6.49 -19.51 8.66
CA LEU A 58 5.08 -19.09 8.62
C LEU A 58 4.33 -19.85 7.53
N LYS A 59 3.17 -20.39 7.90
CA LYS A 59 2.27 -21.03 6.93
C LYS A 59 1.77 -19.99 5.93
N HIS A 60 1.61 -20.39 4.69
CA HIS A 60 1.07 -19.53 3.61
C HIS A 60 1.91 -18.28 3.30
N ALA A 61 3.24 -18.39 3.35
CA ALA A 61 4.14 -17.27 3.01
C ALA A 61 3.86 -16.66 1.63
N TRP A 62 3.29 -17.42 0.68
CA TRP A 62 2.92 -16.96 -0.66
C TRP A 62 1.89 -15.80 -0.66
N LEU A 63 1.09 -15.66 0.42
CA LEU A 63 0.17 -14.52 0.59
C LEU A 63 0.89 -13.15 0.56
N ALA A 64 2.20 -13.13 0.78
CA ALA A 64 2.99 -11.90 0.66
C ALA A 64 2.93 -11.26 -0.75
N TRP A 65 2.54 -12.02 -1.78
CA TRP A 65 2.35 -11.52 -3.14
C TRP A 65 0.98 -10.86 -3.37
N LEU A 66 0.02 -11.09 -2.48
CA LEU A 66 -1.29 -10.44 -2.54
C LEU A 66 -1.27 -9.13 -1.73
N PRO A 67 -1.87 -8.03 -2.19
CA PRO A 67 -1.85 -6.75 -1.48
C PRO A 67 -2.33 -6.85 -0.04
N VAL A 68 -3.53 -7.39 0.19
CA VAL A 68 -4.10 -7.60 1.53
C VAL A 68 -3.42 -8.75 2.27
N GLY A 69 -3.01 -9.81 1.55
CA GLY A 69 -2.30 -10.96 2.11
C GLY A 69 -0.94 -10.59 2.68
N ARG A 70 -0.25 -9.61 2.09
CA ARG A 70 1.01 -9.07 2.59
C ARG A 70 0.85 -8.46 3.98
N GLU A 71 -0.21 -7.70 4.21
CA GLU A 71 -0.50 -7.10 5.51
C GLU A 71 -0.78 -8.16 6.58
N TRP A 72 -1.46 -9.25 6.20
CA TRP A 72 -1.63 -10.42 7.06
C TRP A 72 -0.28 -11.02 7.48
N ILE A 73 0.62 -11.24 6.52
CA ILE A 73 1.94 -11.82 6.80
C ILE A 73 2.79 -10.89 7.68
N GLN A 74 2.74 -9.57 7.46
CA GLN A 74 3.41 -8.60 8.33
C GLN A 74 2.85 -8.65 9.76
N GLY A 75 1.53 -8.75 9.91
CA GLY A 75 0.88 -8.99 11.20
C GLY A 75 1.35 -10.28 11.89
N CYS A 76 1.48 -11.39 11.13
CA CYS A 76 2.01 -12.64 11.67
C CYS A 76 3.47 -12.53 12.13
N ILE A 77 4.30 -11.77 11.39
CA ILE A 77 5.70 -11.51 11.78
C ILE A 77 5.75 -10.70 13.07
N SER A 78 4.90 -9.67 13.21
CA SER A 78 4.78 -8.87 14.42
C SER A 78 4.29 -9.71 15.61
N ASP A 79 3.24 -10.53 15.44
CA ASP A 79 2.73 -11.40 16.50
C ASP A 79 3.80 -12.41 16.95
N GLN A 80 4.54 -12.99 16.02
CA GLN A 80 5.64 -13.91 16.33
C GLN A 80 6.75 -13.22 17.12
N TYR A 81 7.14 -12.01 16.74
CA TYR A 81 8.13 -11.21 17.45
C TYR A 81 7.67 -10.87 18.87
N GLN A 82 6.42 -10.41 19.03
CA GLN A 82 5.84 -10.09 20.33
C GLN A 82 5.79 -11.31 21.26
N TYR A 83 5.41 -12.47 20.71
CA TYR A 83 5.36 -13.72 21.48
C TYR A 83 6.74 -14.20 21.90
N VAL A 84 7.69 -14.26 20.98
CA VAL A 84 9.01 -14.87 21.22
C VAL A 84 9.93 -13.96 22.03
N VAL A 85 9.92 -12.65 21.79
CA VAL A 85 10.83 -11.69 22.44
C VAL A 85 10.22 -11.06 23.67
N LYS A 86 8.92 -10.71 23.65
CA LYS A 86 8.25 -9.99 24.74
C LYS A 86 7.30 -10.87 25.56
N GLY A 87 7.10 -12.14 25.17
CA GLY A 87 6.19 -13.06 25.87
C GLY A 87 4.71 -12.66 25.80
N GLN A 88 4.33 -11.74 24.91
CA GLN A 88 2.96 -11.23 24.81
C GLN A 88 2.22 -11.90 23.68
N ILE A 89 1.04 -12.46 23.98
CA ILE A 89 0.15 -13.00 22.94
C ILE A 89 -0.71 -11.85 22.43
N ARG A 90 -0.53 -11.48 21.17
CA ARG A 90 -1.32 -10.46 20.49
C ARG A 90 -1.82 -10.98 19.15
N ASN A 91 -3.02 -10.57 18.76
CA ASN A 91 -3.66 -10.98 17.50
C ASN A 91 -3.67 -9.82 16.49
N ARG A 92 -2.53 -9.18 16.29
CA ARG A 92 -2.41 -8.03 15.36
C ARG A 92 -2.68 -8.42 13.92
N ARG A 93 -2.41 -9.67 13.55
CA ARG A 93 -2.65 -10.21 12.20
C ARG A 93 -4.09 -10.01 11.74
N PHE A 94 -5.08 -10.26 12.62
CA PHE A 94 -6.50 -10.07 12.26
C PHE A 94 -6.86 -8.60 12.14
N VAL A 95 -6.36 -7.76 13.05
CA VAL A 95 -6.60 -6.32 13.01
C VAL A 95 -6.02 -5.72 11.73
N MET A 96 -4.78 -6.07 11.38
CA MET A 96 -4.14 -5.63 10.13
C MET A 96 -4.91 -6.09 8.90
N LEU A 97 -5.35 -7.36 8.86
CA LEU A 97 -6.12 -7.88 7.74
C LEU A 97 -7.44 -7.11 7.55
N ILE A 98 -8.20 -6.94 8.63
CA ILE A 98 -9.51 -6.25 8.58
C ILE A 98 -9.32 -4.79 8.17
N LEU A 99 -8.39 -4.07 8.80
CA LEU A 99 -8.13 -2.67 8.47
C LEU A 99 -7.64 -2.51 7.02
N ALA A 100 -6.73 -3.38 6.57
CA ALA A 100 -6.24 -3.38 5.20
C ALA A 100 -7.37 -3.67 4.19
N ALA A 101 -8.21 -4.67 4.46
CA ALA A 101 -9.33 -5.01 3.59
C ALA A 101 -10.35 -3.86 3.51
N VAL A 102 -10.75 -3.31 4.66
CA VAL A 102 -11.71 -2.20 4.73
C VAL A 102 -11.15 -0.97 4.04
N SER A 103 -9.90 -0.58 4.34
CA SER A 103 -9.28 0.59 3.71
C SER A 103 -9.12 0.42 2.20
N THR A 104 -8.79 -0.78 1.73
CA THR A 104 -8.67 -1.07 0.30
C THR A 104 -10.02 -0.98 -0.41
N ILE A 105 -11.07 -1.58 0.16
CA ILE A 105 -12.42 -1.53 -0.40
C ILE A 105 -12.94 -0.08 -0.46
N LEU A 106 -12.82 0.65 0.65
CA LEU A 106 -13.22 2.05 0.71
C LEU A 106 -12.41 2.90 -0.25
N GLY A 107 -11.10 2.68 -0.35
CA GLY A 107 -10.22 3.38 -1.27
C GLY A 107 -10.62 3.15 -2.74
N VAL A 108 -10.97 1.93 -3.12
CA VAL A 108 -11.47 1.61 -4.47
C VAL A 108 -12.80 2.32 -4.75
N ILE A 109 -13.75 2.26 -3.82
CA ILE A 109 -15.05 2.93 -3.97
C ILE A 109 -14.86 4.44 -4.14
N MET A 110 -14.02 5.06 -3.30
CA MET A 110 -13.75 6.49 -3.37
C MET A 110 -13.00 6.88 -4.65
N SER A 111 -12.06 6.05 -5.13
CA SER A 111 -11.34 6.32 -6.37
C SER A 111 -12.25 6.27 -7.59
N LEU A 112 -13.20 5.33 -7.64
CA LEU A 112 -14.19 5.27 -8.72
C LEU A 112 -15.09 6.52 -8.73
N GLY A 113 -15.49 7.01 -7.54
CA GLY A 113 -16.24 8.26 -7.42
C GLY A 113 -15.45 9.49 -7.85
N SER A 114 -14.16 9.56 -7.53
CA SER A 114 -13.30 10.70 -7.87
C SER A 114 -13.04 10.83 -9.37
N PHE A 115 -13.01 9.73 -10.13
CA PHE A 115 -12.89 9.80 -11.59
C PHE A 115 -14.06 10.55 -12.24
N GLY A 116 -15.29 10.36 -11.72
CA GLY A 116 -16.47 11.10 -12.17
C GLY A 116 -16.36 12.60 -11.90
N VAL A 117 -15.88 12.98 -10.72
CA VAL A 117 -15.69 14.39 -10.34
C VAL A 117 -14.59 15.04 -11.19
N ILE A 118 -13.46 14.38 -11.36
CA ILE A 118 -12.36 14.88 -12.19
C ILE A 118 -12.82 15.04 -13.65
N GLY A 119 -13.55 14.06 -14.19
CA GLY A 119 -14.13 14.13 -15.54
C GLY A 119 -15.07 15.33 -15.71
N SER A 120 -15.95 15.58 -14.73
CA SER A 120 -16.87 16.73 -14.77
C SER A 120 -16.14 18.08 -14.61
N MET A 121 -15.07 18.15 -13.81
CA MET A 121 -14.24 19.35 -13.70
C MET A 121 -13.50 19.65 -15.01
N ILE A 122 -12.94 18.63 -15.64
CA ILE A 122 -12.27 18.76 -16.93
C ILE A 122 -13.27 19.23 -17.99
N SER A 123 -14.46 18.64 -18.08
CA SER A 123 -15.49 19.07 -19.02
C SER A 123 -15.97 20.50 -18.77
N ALA A 124 -16.06 20.94 -17.52
CA ALA A 124 -16.43 22.31 -17.14
C ALA A 124 -15.33 23.32 -17.53
N ILE A 125 -14.06 22.99 -17.34
CA ILE A 125 -12.92 23.87 -17.67
C ILE A 125 -12.81 24.05 -19.19
N PHE A 126 -13.06 23.00 -19.94
CA PHE A 126 -12.90 23.00 -21.40
C PHE A 126 -14.19 23.31 -22.16
N GLY A 127 -15.29 23.55 -21.46
CA GLY A 127 -16.59 23.86 -22.09
C GLY A 127 -17.19 22.68 -22.88
N ILE A 128 -16.73 21.45 -22.63
CA ILE A 128 -17.14 20.22 -23.32
C ILE A 128 -18.24 19.54 -22.49
N GLY A 129 -19.36 20.18 -22.23
CA GLY A 129 -20.38 19.51 -21.45
C GLY A 129 -21.66 20.33 -21.31
N ASP A 130 -22.79 19.61 -21.27
CA ASP A 130 -24.08 20.21 -21.00
C ASP A 130 -24.10 20.84 -19.60
N PRO A 131 -24.67 22.05 -19.43
CA PRO A 131 -24.80 22.70 -18.11
C PRO A 131 -25.66 21.89 -17.11
N HIS A 132 -26.38 20.87 -17.56
CA HIS A 132 -27.14 19.94 -16.70
C HIS A 132 -26.25 18.93 -15.96
N GLN A 133 -24.98 18.77 -16.32
CA GLN A 133 -24.04 17.95 -15.55
C GLN A 133 -23.56 18.60 -14.23
N MET A 134 -23.96 19.82 -13.96
CA MET A 134 -23.72 20.51 -12.67
C MET A 134 -24.51 19.93 -11.50
N GLN A 135 -25.37 18.91 -11.72
CA GLN A 135 -26.03 18.14 -10.65
C GLN A 135 -25.09 17.21 -9.86
N VAL A 136 -23.80 17.25 -10.12
CA VAL A 136 -22.79 16.47 -9.38
C VAL A 136 -22.52 17.03 -7.96
N VAL A 137 -23.04 18.20 -7.63
CA VAL A 137 -22.84 18.82 -6.31
C VAL A 137 -23.50 18.01 -5.17
N ALA A 138 -24.63 17.38 -5.43
CA ALA A 138 -25.33 16.58 -4.43
C ALA A 138 -24.54 15.32 -3.95
N PRO A 139 -23.90 14.51 -4.83
CA PRO A 139 -23.07 13.41 -4.39
C PRO A 139 -21.77 13.85 -3.70
N VAL A 140 -21.24 15.05 -3.99
CA VAL A 140 -20.08 15.61 -3.30
C VAL A 140 -20.37 15.89 -1.83
N MET A 141 -21.56 16.43 -1.52
CA MET A 141 -21.99 16.66 -0.15
C MET A 141 -22.27 15.35 0.62
N ALA A 142 -22.84 14.35 -0.02
CA ALA A 142 -23.05 13.04 0.57
C ALA A 142 -21.71 12.29 0.79
N GLY A 143 -20.68 12.60 0.01
CA GLY A 143 -19.33 12.03 0.16
C GLY A 143 -18.58 12.51 1.41
N SER A 144 -19.00 13.60 2.05
CA SER A 144 -18.26 14.18 3.19
C SER A 144 -18.20 13.26 4.41
N LEU A 145 -19.29 12.60 4.78
CA LEU A 145 -19.31 11.64 5.88
C LEU A 145 -18.52 10.37 5.54
N ALA A 146 -18.64 9.90 4.30
CA ALA A 146 -17.88 8.76 3.82
C ALA A 146 -16.38 9.04 3.79
N THR A 147 -15.95 10.26 3.42
CA THR A 147 -14.55 10.68 3.46
C THR A 147 -14.01 10.77 4.89
N LEU A 148 -14.78 11.30 5.84
CA LEU A 148 -14.41 11.32 7.25
C LEU A 148 -14.23 9.90 7.81
N PHE A 149 -15.16 9.00 7.51
CA PHE A 149 -15.06 7.60 7.92
C PHE A 149 -13.83 6.93 7.31
N ASN A 150 -13.61 7.10 6.00
CA ASN A 150 -12.41 6.59 5.31
C ASN A 150 -11.13 7.15 5.93
N SER A 151 -11.08 8.43 6.28
CA SER A 151 -9.92 9.04 6.93
C SER A 151 -9.65 8.43 8.30
N ALA A 152 -10.68 8.19 9.10
CA ALA A 152 -10.55 7.55 10.42
C ALA A 152 -10.00 6.12 10.30
N VAL A 153 -10.52 5.32 9.35
CA VAL A 153 -10.04 3.96 9.08
C VAL A 153 -8.59 3.98 8.58
N SER A 154 -8.24 4.93 7.70
CA SER A 154 -6.88 5.08 7.18
C SER A 154 -5.88 5.47 8.26
N ILE A 155 -6.24 6.35 9.19
CA ILE A 155 -5.41 6.71 10.34
C ILE A 155 -5.21 5.49 11.24
N ALA A 156 -6.27 4.75 11.56
CA ALA A 156 -6.16 3.53 12.35
C ALA A 156 -5.23 2.50 11.66
N TYR A 157 -5.41 2.28 10.36
CA TYR A 157 -4.54 1.41 9.58
C TYR A 157 -3.08 1.87 9.63
N LEU A 158 -2.81 3.17 9.43
CA LEU A 158 -1.46 3.72 9.48
C LEU A 158 -0.79 3.47 10.84
N VAL A 159 -1.50 3.68 11.95
CA VAL A 159 -0.97 3.43 13.30
C VAL A 159 -0.58 1.96 13.48
N PHE A 160 -1.46 1.04 13.15
CA PHE A 160 -1.16 -0.40 13.24
C PHE A 160 -0.05 -0.81 12.28
N PHE A 161 -0.02 -0.25 11.09
CA PHE A 161 1.02 -0.48 10.10
C PHE A 161 2.40 -0.05 10.61
N VAL A 162 2.52 1.15 11.18
CA VAL A 162 3.77 1.64 11.79
C VAL A 162 4.23 0.74 12.94
N ILE A 163 3.30 0.28 13.79
CA ILE A 163 3.61 -0.63 14.88
C ILE A 163 4.13 -1.99 14.35
N THR A 164 3.49 -2.56 13.34
CA THR A 164 3.92 -3.84 12.76
C THR A 164 5.24 -3.70 12.01
N LEU A 165 5.45 -2.57 11.34
CA LEU A 165 6.70 -2.25 10.66
C LEU A 165 7.85 -2.08 11.65
N HIS A 166 7.61 -1.40 12.79
CA HIS A 166 8.57 -1.32 13.88
C HIS A 166 8.97 -2.71 14.38
N ASP A 167 8.01 -3.59 14.66
CA ASP A 167 8.29 -4.96 15.13
C ASP A 167 9.05 -5.77 14.08
N LEU A 168 8.74 -5.58 12.80
CA LEU A 168 9.46 -6.21 11.70
C LEU A 168 10.92 -5.77 11.67
N TYR A 169 11.20 -4.47 11.74
CA TYR A 169 12.57 -3.95 11.74
C TYR A 169 13.32 -4.32 13.03
N ALA A 170 12.66 -4.26 14.19
CA ALA A 170 13.24 -4.69 15.45
C ALA A 170 13.63 -6.17 15.46
N SER A 171 12.84 -7.01 14.80
CA SER A 171 13.13 -8.43 14.65
C SER A 171 14.29 -8.74 13.70
N CYS A 172 14.55 -7.85 12.72
CA CYS A 172 15.59 -8.05 11.72
C CYS A 172 16.91 -7.37 12.10
N SER A 173 16.85 -6.12 12.59
CA SER A 173 18.03 -5.30 12.91
C SER A 173 17.71 -4.34 14.05
N PRO A 174 17.79 -4.77 15.32
CA PRO A 174 17.37 -3.99 16.48
C PRO A 174 18.12 -2.66 16.61
N GLY A 175 19.40 -2.60 16.25
CA GLY A 175 20.20 -1.37 16.32
C GLY A 175 19.77 -0.26 15.36
N ASN A 176 19.16 -0.61 14.23
CA ASN A 176 18.77 0.36 13.19
C ASN A 176 17.25 0.52 13.04
N THR A 177 16.46 -0.03 13.96
CA THR A 177 15.00 -0.05 13.88
C THR A 177 14.40 1.34 13.74
N VAL A 178 14.83 2.28 14.59
CA VAL A 178 14.29 3.65 14.60
C VAL A 178 14.66 4.39 13.31
N VAL A 179 15.90 4.21 12.84
CA VAL A 179 16.39 4.85 11.60
C VAL A 179 15.58 4.37 10.41
N PHE A 180 15.38 3.05 10.26
CA PHE A 180 14.60 2.48 9.17
C PHE A 180 13.13 2.88 9.23
N LEU A 181 12.57 2.98 10.45
CA LEU A 181 11.20 3.40 10.65
C LEU A 181 11.01 4.87 10.25
N VAL A 182 11.84 5.77 10.79
CA VAL A 182 11.73 7.22 10.53
C VAL A 182 11.97 7.52 9.05
N LEU A 183 13.03 6.96 8.46
CA LEU A 183 13.30 7.14 7.03
C LEU A 183 12.21 6.51 6.15
N GLY A 184 11.65 5.38 6.54
CA GLY A 184 10.55 4.72 5.83
C GLY A 184 9.23 5.49 5.91
N ILE A 185 8.98 6.27 6.97
CA ILE A 185 7.81 7.14 7.09
C ILE A 185 8.01 8.42 6.28
N ILE A 186 9.17 9.08 6.40
CA ILE A 186 9.48 10.33 5.68
C ILE A 186 9.57 10.05 4.17
N PHE A 187 10.24 8.99 3.79
CA PHE A 187 10.44 8.58 2.41
C PHE A 187 9.78 7.22 2.15
N ALA A 188 8.48 7.22 1.90
CA ALA A 188 7.68 6.00 1.73
C ALA A 188 8.26 5.02 0.68
N PHE A 189 8.98 5.53 -0.33
CA PHE A 189 9.65 4.71 -1.36
C PHE A 189 10.87 3.94 -0.83
N LEU A 190 11.46 4.32 0.31
CA LEU A 190 12.58 3.60 0.94
C LEU A 190 12.10 2.38 1.72
N GLN A 191 10.86 2.36 2.16
CA GLN A 191 10.29 1.26 2.94
C GLN A 191 10.42 -0.11 2.26
N PRO A 192 10.05 -0.30 0.97
CA PRO A 192 10.27 -1.56 0.26
C PRO A 192 11.74 -1.98 0.22
N ILE A 193 12.65 -1.01 0.07
CA ILE A 193 14.10 -1.25 0.04
C ILE A 193 14.60 -1.74 1.39
N PHE A 194 14.15 -1.13 2.50
CA PHE A 194 14.54 -1.55 3.84
C PHE A 194 14.00 -2.94 4.20
N VAL A 195 12.75 -3.23 3.85
CA VAL A 195 12.16 -4.56 4.03
C VAL A 195 12.94 -5.60 3.22
N PHE A 196 13.32 -5.28 1.98
CA PHE A 196 14.14 -6.15 1.16
C PHE A 196 15.55 -6.33 1.73
N ALA A 197 16.19 -5.28 2.26
CA ALA A 197 17.51 -5.36 2.92
C ALA A 197 17.45 -6.22 4.19
N CYS A 198 16.34 -6.20 4.89
CA CYS A 198 16.10 -6.99 6.09
C CYS A 198 15.86 -8.49 5.82
N ARG A 199 15.61 -8.89 4.57
CA ARG A 199 15.22 -10.27 4.20
C ARG A 199 16.12 -11.39 4.70
N ASN A 200 17.41 -11.10 4.92
CA ASN A 200 18.41 -12.08 5.35
C ASN A 200 18.84 -11.90 6.81
N LYS A 201 18.30 -10.89 7.53
CA LYS A 201 18.69 -10.57 8.90
C LYS A 201 17.60 -11.03 9.87
N ASP A 202 18.00 -11.66 11.00
CA ASP A 202 17.12 -12.06 12.10
C ASP A 202 17.80 -11.78 13.46
N GLN A 203 18.57 -10.69 13.56
CA GLN A 203 19.38 -10.37 14.74
C GLN A 203 18.57 -10.11 16.00
N GLY A 204 17.31 -9.68 15.85
CA GLY A 204 16.39 -9.42 16.96
C GLY A 204 15.58 -10.65 17.40
N MET A 205 15.80 -11.80 16.77
CA MET A 205 15.12 -13.05 17.15
C MET A 205 16.11 -13.97 17.87
N PRO A 206 15.69 -14.71 18.92
CA PRO A 206 16.54 -15.68 19.58
C PRO A 206 16.92 -16.80 18.61
N PRO A 207 18.10 -17.40 18.78
CA PRO A 207 18.55 -18.50 17.94
C PRO A 207 17.55 -19.66 18.00
N ARG A 208 17.26 -20.24 16.84
CA ARG A 208 16.35 -21.38 16.76
C ARG A 208 16.94 -22.52 17.58
N ARG A 209 16.17 -23.05 18.53
CA ARG A 209 16.53 -24.31 19.18
C ARG A 209 16.60 -25.38 18.07
N PRO A 210 17.68 -26.21 18.02
CA PRO A 210 17.69 -27.36 17.15
C PRO A 210 16.44 -28.18 17.43
N GLN A 211 15.68 -28.50 16.40
CA GLN A 211 14.57 -29.45 16.57
C GLN A 211 15.20 -30.77 17.04
N PRO A 212 14.70 -31.38 18.15
CA PRO A 212 15.15 -32.71 18.52
C PRO A 212 14.95 -33.60 17.29
N ALA A 213 15.99 -34.39 16.98
CA ALA A 213 15.92 -35.32 15.88
C ALA A 213 14.63 -36.14 15.99
N PRO A 214 13.91 -36.36 14.89
CA PRO A 214 12.68 -37.13 14.94
C PRO A 214 12.96 -38.48 15.66
N THR A 215 12.10 -38.84 16.60
CA THR A 215 12.28 -40.04 17.45
C THR A 215 12.47 -41.34 16.68
N TRP A 216 12.06 -41.38 15.39
CA TRP A 216 12.35 -42.52 14.51
C TRP A 216 13.81 -42.67 14.11
N GLN A 217 14.62 -41.58 14.14
CA GLN A 217 16.07 -41.67 13.89
C GLN A 217 16.84 -42.17 15.12
N SER A 218 16.33 -41.96 16.32
CA SER A 218 16.93 -42.50 17.54
C SER A 218 16.63 -43.98 17.78
N GLN A 219 15.58 -44.51 17.14
CA GLN A 219 15.24 -45.94 17.23
C GLN A 219 15.96 -46.83 16.21
N ASN A 220 16.54 -46.25 15.16
CA ASN A 220 17.30 -46.98 14.16
C ASN A 220 18.82 -47.04 14.49
N GLY A 221 19.17 -46.93 15.75
CA GLY A 221 20.49 -47.30 16.26
C GLY A 221 20.74 -48.82 16.20
N TRP A 222 20.46 -49.43 15.04
CA TRP A 222 20.98 -50.75 14.72
C TRP A 222 22.40 -50.57 14.24
N ASN A 223 23.34 -50.75 15.22
CA ASN A 223 24.62 -51.37 15.05
C ASN A 223 25.06 -51.66 13.60
N SER A 224 25.92 -50.81 13.08
CA SER A 224 26.93 -51.34 12.16
C SER A 224 28.03 -52.01 13.00
N PRO A 225 28.45 -53.21 12.64
CA PRO A 225 29.49 -53.98 13.33
C PRO A 225 30.84 -53.30 13.27
#